data_c6aa6bf9ebe5bf369d5134a9b971d328
#
_entry.id   c6aa6bf9ebe5bf369d5134a9b971d328
#
_cell.length_a   1.000
_cell.length_b   1.000
_cell.length_c   1.000
_cell.angle_alpha   90.00
_cell.angle_beta   90.00
_cell.angle_gamma   90.00
#
_symmetry.space_group_name_H-M   'P 1'
#
loop_
_entity.id
_entity.type
_entity.pdbx_description
1 polymer ?
#
loop_
_entity_poly.entity_id
_entity_poly.type
_entity_poly.pdbx_seq_one_letter_code
_entity_poly.pdbx_strand_id
1 'polypeptide(L)'
;MKNETIFPQIFPQGDRLPEEFSRYFTGQAYLASISNNEALGTHISNVTFEPGCRNNWHSHTGGQLLLVTAGRGYYQEKGEPARELRPGDVVEIPADVVHWHGAAPDSWFSHLAVECNPAANVNTWLEPVGDAEYEAATAMSGCRPGLSAAAVKNAEMWFPGEAPAFVKTDPELAEVFGNFAFDEVQRYGKLDVKTR
;
A
#
# COMPACT_ATOMS: atom_id res chain seq x y z
N MET A 1 -11.99 22.93 -17.86
CA MET A 1 -12.81 22.26 -16.82
C MET A 1 -11.87 21.97 -15.67
N LYS A 2 -12.20 22.43 -14.45
CA LYS A 2 -11.39 22.07 -13.26
C LYS A 2 -11.64 20.57 -13.01
N ASN A 3 -10.60 19.73 -13.07
CA ASN A 3 -10.69 18.37 -12.63
C ASN A 3 -11.08 18.41 -11.15
N GLU A 4 -12.31 18.05 -10.82
CA GLU A 4 -12.68 17.81 -9.44
C GLU A 4 -11.85 16.60 -8.97
N THR A 5 -11.04 16.81 -7.98
CA THR A 5 -10.26 15.73 -7.37
C THR A 5 -11.25 14.71 -6.80
N ILE A 6 -11.28 13.52 -7.36
CA ILE A 6 -12.27 12.49 -7.01
C ILE A 6 -12.00 11.92 -5.62
N PHE A 7 -10.75 12.03 -5.15
CA PHE A 7 -10.42 11.66 -3.78
C PHE A 7 -9.29 12.53 -3.21
N PRO A 8 -9.25 12.78 -1.88
CA PRO A 8 -8.26 13.65 -1.25
C PRO A 8 -6.85 13.10 -1.42
N GLN A 9 -5.94 13.87 -2.00
CA GLN A 9 -4.54 13.52 -2.13
C GLN A 9 -3.66 14.78 -2.14
N ILE A 10 -2.38 14.62 -1.77
CA ILE A 10 -1.42 15.73 -1.61
C ILE A 10 -0.97 16.27 -2.97
N PHE A 11 -0.75 15.38 -3.93
CA PHE A 11 -0.27 15.72 -5.28
C PHE A 11 -1.41 15.70 -6.29
N PRO A 12 -1.28 16.40 -7.43
CA PRO A 12 -2.30 16.36 -8.48
C PRO A 12 -2.59 14.92 -8.93
N GLN A 13 -3.86 14.59 -9.15
CA GLN A 13 -4.26 13.30 -9.71
C GLN A 13 -3.72 13.10 -11.12
N GLY A 14 -3.67 14.18 -11.90
CA GLY A 14 -3.27 14.13 -13.30
C GLY A 14 -4.37 13.68 -14.24
N ASP A 15 -3.96 13.34 -15.45
CA ASP A 15 -4.83 12.88 -16.51
C ASP A 15 -4.97 11.36 -16.51
N ARG A 16 -6.03 10.86 -17.14
CA ARG A 16 -6.16 9.43 -17.41
C ARG A 16 -4.96 8.93 -18.18
N LEU A 17 -4.48 7.74 -17.86
CA LEU A 17 -3.41 7.13 -18.64
C LEU A 17 -3.78 7.10 -20.13
N PRO A 18 -2.87 7.52 -21.03
CA PRO A 18 -3.04 7.37 -22.47
C PRO A 18 -3.33 5.91 -22.84
N GLU A 19 -4.09 5.71 -23.92
CA GLU A 19 -4.52 4.37 -24.36
C GLU A 19 -3.33 3.42 -24.60
N GLU A 20 -2.21 3.94 -25.06
CA GLU A 20 -0.97 3.18 -25.27
C GLU A 20 -0.38 2.59 -23.99
N PHE A 21 -0.63 3.21 -22.83
CA PHE A 21 -0.22 2.70 -21.51
C PHE A 21 -1.34 1.97 -20.79
N SER A 22 -2.60 2.30 -21.05
CA SER A 22 -3.74 1.68 -20.36
C SER A 22 -3.79 0.16 -20.53
N ARG A 23 -3.25 -0.39 -21.63
CA ARG A 23 -3.11 -1.83 -21.87
C ARG A 23 -2.26 -2.56 -20.83
N TYR A 24 -1.48 -1.85 -20.04
CA TYR A 24 -0.65 -2.42 -18.98
C TYR A 24 -1.32 -2.32 -17.61
N PHE A 25 -2.61 -1.93 -17.60
CA PHE A 25 -3.39 -1.80 -16.37
C PHE A 25 -4.73 -2.51 -16.52
N THR A 26 -5.16 -3.17 -15.47
CA THR A 26 -6.54 -3.61 -15.29
C THR A 26 -7.28 -2.54 -14.50
N GLY A 27 -8.32 -1.94 -15.05
CA GLY A 27 -9.01 -0.78 -14.45
C GLY A 27 -8.44 0.57 -14.89
N GLN A 28 -8.81 1.63 -14.18
CA GLN A 28 -8.44 3.00 -14.53
C GLN A 28 -7.38 3.56 -13.59
N ALA A 29 -6.32 4.09 -14.18
CA ALA A 29 -5.30 4.85 -13.46
C ALA A 29 -5.09 6.23 -14.08
N TYR A 30 -4.46 7.11 -13.32
CA TYR A 30 -4.17 8.51 -13.67
C TYR A 30 -2.70 8.78 -13.40
N LEU A 31 -2.13 9.70 -14.16
CA LEU A 31 -0.73 10.09 -14.07
C LEU A 31 -0.57 11.60 -14.05
N ALA A 32 0.16 12.11 -13.09
CA ALA A 32 0.67 13.48 -13.08
C ALA A 32 2.19 13.46 -13.03
N SER A 33 2.85 14.09 -14.02
CA SER A 33 4.29 14.34 -13.92
C SER A 33 4.54 15.41 -12.84
N ILE A 34 5.33 15.05 -11.84
CA ILE A 34 5.74 15.96 -10.75
C ILE A 34 7.10 16.58 -11.06
N SER A 35 8.03 15.77 -11.56
CA SER A 35 9.33 16.24 -11.99
C SER A 35 9.86 15.35 -13.12
N ASN A 36 10.28 15.98 -14.21
CA ASN A 36 10.96 15.35 -15.33
C ASN A 36 12.21 16.15 -15.72
N ASN A 37 12.79 16.90 -14.79
CA ASN A 37 13.97 17.71 -15.03
C ASN A 37 15.21 16.81 -15.14
N GLU A 38 15.68 16.60 -16.37
CA GLU A 38 16.86 15.77 -16.68
C GLU A 38 18.12 16.20 -15.91
N ALA A 39 18.27 17.51 -15.63
CA ALA A 39 19.41 18.01 -14.87
C ALA A 39 19.46 17.50 -13.41
N LEU A 40 18.32 17.06 -12.87
CA LEU A 40 18.24 16.45 -11.54
C LEU A 40 18.49 14.93 -11.57
N GLY A 41 18.50 14.31 -12.76
CA GLY A 41 18.67 12.88 -12.91
C GLY A 41 17.60 12.06 -12.18
N THR A 42 16.38 12.62 -12.05
CA THR A 42 15.28 11.97 -11.33
C THR A 42 13.95 12.29 -12.01
N HIS A 43 13.19 11.25 -12.34
CA HIS A 43 11.82 11.39 -12.80
C HIS A 43 10.86 11.00 -11.68
N ILE A 44 9.86 11.84 -11.44
CA ILE A 44 8.86 11.60 -10.39
C ILE A 44 7.47 11.81 -11.01
N SER A 45 6.63 10.80 -10.85
CA SER A 45 5.22 10.85 -11.22
C SER A 45 4.34 10.51 -10.05
N ASN A 46 3.21 11.21 -9.92
CA ASN A 46 2.13 10.76 -9.04
C ASN A 46 1.23 9.82 -9.85
N VAL A 47 1.08 8.60 -9.39
CA VAL A 47 0.20 7.60 -10.00
C VAL A 47 -0.96 7.34 -9.07
N THR A 48 -2.18 7.49 -9.61
CA THR A 48 -3.43 7.31 -8.86
C THR A 48 -4.24 6.19 -9.51
N PHE A 49 -4.67 5.23 -8.70
CA PHE A 49 -5.45 4.07 -9.12
C PHE A 49 -6.87 4.16 -8.57
N GLU A 50 -7.87 3.89 -9.41
CA GLU A 50 -9.23 3.64 -8.94
C GLU A 50 -9.31 2.33 -8.15
N PRO A 51 -10.34 2.14 -7.29
CA PRO A 51 -10.54 0.88 -6.58
C PRO A 51 -10.50 -0.33 -7.52
N GLY A 52 -9.71 -1.34 -7.14
CA GLY A 52 -9.50 -2.56 -7.93
C GLY A 52 -8.53 -2.43 -9.11
N CYS A 53 -8.08 -1.23 -9.43
CA CYS A 53 -7.11 -1.01 -10.50
C CYS A 53 -5.71 -1.46 -10.08
N ARG A 54 -5.02 -2.16 -10.99
CA ARG A 54 -3.66 -2.65 -10.81
C ARG A 54 -2.90 -2.64 -12.12
N ASN A 55 -1.57 -2.51 -12.06
CA ASN A 55 -0.73 -2.69 -13.23
C ASN A 55 -0.40 -4.18 -13.46
N ASN A 56 0.10 -4.47 -14.66
CA ASN A 56 0.63 -5.78 -15.00
C ASN A 56 1.90 -6.08 -14.20
N TRP A 57 2.30 -7.31 -14.15
CA TRP A 57 3.66 -7.69 -13.77
C TRP A 57 4.65 -6.94 -14.64
N HIS A 58 5.70 -6.36 -14.02
CA HIS A 58 6.73 -5.61 -14.73
C HIS A 58 8.01 -5.53 -13.91
N SER A 59 9.07 -5.05 -14.54
CA SER A 59 10.34 -4.75 -13.88
C SER A 59 10.98 -3.49 -14.46
N HIS A 60 11.94 -2.94 -13.73
CA HIS A 60 12.71 -1.74 -14.08
C HIS A 60 14.19 -2.04 -14.01
N THR A 61 14.96 -1.76 -15.07
CA THR A 61 16.40 -1.99 -15.08
C THR A 61 17.17 -1.03 -14.17
N GLY A 62 16.59 0.12 -13.83
CA GLY A 62 17.18 1.13 -12.94
C GLY A 62 16.69 1.05 -11.49
N GLY A 63 15.64 0.26 -11.23
CA GLY A 63 14.90 0.24 -9.99
C GLY A 63 13.91 1.39 -9.84
N GLN A 64 13.09 1.35 -8.77
CA GLN A 64 12.05 2.33 -8.50
C GLN A 64 11.82 2.48 -6.99
N LEU A 65 11.42 3.67 -6.55
CA LEU A 65 10.85 3.89 -5.22
C LEU A 65 9.37 4.24 -5.35
N LEU A 66 8.54 3.66 -4.51
CA LEU A 66 7.15 4.09 -4.33
C LEU A 66 7.02 4.74 -2.96
N LEU A 67 6.52 5.98 -2.94
CA LEU A 67 6.19 6.70 -1.69
C LEU A 67 4.68 6.86 -1.65
N VAL A 68 4.03 6.14 -0.77
CA VAL A 68 2.56 6.15 -0.68
C VAL A 68 2.05 7.46 -0.09
N THR A 69 1.14 8.11 -0.79
CA THR A 69 0.65 9.45 -0.45
C THR A 69 -0.81 9.49 -0.05
N ALA A 70 -1.63 8.54 -0.53
CA ALA A 70 -3.06 8.50 -0.20
C ALA A 70 -3.69 7.12 -0.47
N GLY A 71 -4.77 6.83 0.25
CA GLY A 71 -5.56 5.63 0.06
C GLY A 71 -4.91 4.35 0.55
N ARG A 72 -5.32 3.21 -0.02
CA ARG A 72 -4.84 1.88 0.34
C ARG A 72 -4.60 1.05 -0.92
N GLY A 73 -3.47 0.41 -1.00
CA GLY A 73 -3.07 -0.40 -2.13
C GLY A 73 -2.25 -1.62 -1.74
N TYR A 74 -1.71 -2.28 -2.75
CA TYR A 74 -0.91 -3.49 -2.60
C TYR A 74 0.33 -3.42 -3.48
N TYR A 75 1.37 -4.09 -3.02
CA TYR A 75 2.59 -4.39 -3.76
C TYR A 75 2.93 -5.86 -3.58
N GLN A 76 3.40 -6.49 -4.64
CA GLN A 76 3.86 -7.88 -4.58
C GLN A 76 5.05 -8.09 -5.52
N GLU A 77 6.09 -8.72 -5.03
CA GLU A 77 7.16 -9.30 -5.83
C GLU A 77 6.76 -10.69 -6.30
N LYS A 78 7.19 -11.08 -7.48
CA LYS A 78 6.80 -12.37 -8.06
C LYS A 78 7.37 -13.53 -7.23
N GLY A 79 6.46 -14.35 -6.73
CA GLY A 79 6.80 -15.48 -5.84
C GLY A 79 6.75 -15.16 -4.35
N GLU A 80 6.55 -13.90 -3.96
CA GLU A 80 6.44 -13.48 -2.57
C GLU A 80 4.98 -13.13 -2.21
N PRO A 81 4.62 -13.11 -0.91
CA PRO A 81 3.32 -12.64 -0.46
C PRO A 81 3.09 -11.16 -0.79
N ALA A 82 1.86 -10.80 -1.13
CA ALA A 82 1.48 -9.40 -1.30
C ALA A 82 1.53 -8.64 0.03
N ARG A 83 1.97 -7.38 -0.03
CA ARG A 83 2.02 -6.44 1.09
C ARG A 83 1.00 -5.34 0.89
N GLU A 84 0.15 -5.09 1.89
CA GLU A 84 -0.70 -3.90 1.92
C GLU A 84 0.14 -2.64 2.09
N LEU A 85 -0.25 -1.57 1.42
CA LEU A 85 0.40 -0.26 1.43
C LEU A 85 -0.56 0.82 1.91
N ARG A 86 -0.06 1.69 2.79
CA ARG A 86 -0.79 2.83 3.36
C ARG A 86 0.04 4.11 3.27
N PRO A 87 -0.57 5.31 3.40
CA PRO A 87 0.16 6.57 3.38
C PRO A 87 1.31 6.60 4.38
N GLY A 88 2.49 6.98 3.89
CA GLY A 88 3.74 6.96 4.64
C GLY A 88 4.63 5.74 4.38
N ASP A 89 4.10 4.68 3.78
CA ASP A 89 4.91 3.53 3.40
C ASP A 89 5.84 3.88 2.24
N VAL A 90 7.01 3.27 2.27
CA VAL A 90 8.01 3.33 1.20
C VAL A 90 8.29 1.91 0.72
N VAL A 91 8.29 1.73 -0.61
CA VAL A 91 8.71 0.49 -1.25
C VAL A 91 9.98 0.78 -2.03
N GLU A 92 11.05 0.09 -1.69
CA GLU A 92 12.30 0.08 -2.44
C GLU A 92 12.28 -1.11 -3.38
N ILE A 93 12.29 -0.85 -4.69
CA ILE A 93 12.25 -1.88 -5.72
C ILE A 93 13.60 -1.91 -6.43
N PRO A 94 14.44 -2.90 -6.13
CA PRO A 94 15.73 -3.07 -6.80
C PRO A 94 15.57 -3.28 -8.32
N ALA A 95 16.66 -3.05 -9.05
CA ALA A 95 16.71 -3.35 -10.48
C ALA A 95 16.29 -4.79 -10.77
N ASP A 96 15.55 -4.97 -11.86
CA ASP A 96 15.10 -6.25 -12.41
C ASP A 96 14.14 -7.07 -11.53
N VAL A 97 13.72 -6.57 -10.37
CA VAL A 97 12.68 -7.22 -9.55
C VAL A 97 11.35 -7.18 -10.28
N VAL A 98 10.78 -8.36 -10.55
CA VAL A 98 9.45 -8.48 -11.16
C VAL A 98 8.40 -8.30 -10.08
N HIS A 99 7.52 -7.31 -10.28
CA HIS A 99 6.50 -6.91 -9.30
C HIS A 99 5.25 -6.35 -9.96
N TRP A 100 4.21 -6.19 -9.16
CA TRP A 100 3.04 -5.37 -9.47
C TRP A 100 2.63 -4.53 -8.26
N HIS A 101 1.87 -3.47 -8.51
CA HIS A 101 1.19 -2.69 -7.48
C HIS A 101 -0.15 -2.15 -8.01
N GLY A 102 -1.02 -1.78 -7.09
CA GLY A 102 -2.34 -1.29 -7.43
C GLY A 102 -3.18 -0.95 -6.21
N ALA A 103 -4.38 -0.46 -6.46
CA ALA A 103 -5.36 -0.10 -5.43
C ALA A 103 -5.94 -1.35 -4.75
N ALA A 104 -6.44 -1.18 -3.54
CA ALA A 104 -7.31 -2.17 -2.90
C ALA A 104 -8.67 -2.25 -3.63
N PRO A 105 -9.43 -3.35 -3.46
CA PRO A 105 -10.73 -3.50 -4.13
C PRO A 105 -11.75 -2.41 -3.79
N ASP A 106 -11.63 -1.81 -2.61
CA ASP A 106 -12.59 -0.87 -2.02
C ASP A 106 -11.98 0.52 -1.73
N SER A 107 -10.75 0.78 -2.16
CA SER A 107 -10.06 2.04 -1.90
C SER A 107 -9.33 2.56 -3.13
N TRP A 108 -9.34 3.86 -3.31
CA TRP A 108 -8.36 4.54 -4.15
C TRP A 108 -6.95 4.33 -3.59
N PHE A 109 -5.95 4.47 -4.44
CA PHE A 109 -4.55 4.38 -4.04
C PHE A 109 -3.72 5.38 -4.83
N SER A 110 -2.85 6.12 -4.16
CA SER A 110 -1.93 7.03 -4.81
C SER A 110 -0.54 6.96 -4.20
N HIS A 111 0.47 7.03 -5.06
CA HIS A 111 1.87 7.07 -4.67
C HIS A 111 2.70 7.92 -5.63
N LEU A 112 3.82 8.43 -5.15
CA LEU A 112 4.88 8.91 -6.02
C LEU A 112 5.71 7.71 -6.50
N ALA A 113 5.84 7.60 -7.82
CA ALA A 113 6.78 6.71 -8.47
C ALA A 113 8.04 7.52 -8.78
N VAL A 114 9.15 7.17 -8.14
CA VAL A 114 10.46 7.78 -8.36
C VAL A 114 11.31 6.81 -9.15
N GLU A 115 11.61 7.15 -10.40
CA GLU A 115 12.49 6.34 -11.24
C GLU A 115 13.95 6.51 -10.81
N CYS A 116 14.59 5.41 -10.47
CA CYS A 116 16.02 5.38 -10.20
C CYS A 116 16.79 5.20 -11.51
N ASN A 117 17.94 5.87 -11.62
CA ASN A 117 18.80 5.84 -12.83
C ASN A 117 18.02 6.06 -14.14
N PRO A 118 17.22 7.14 -14.29
CA PRO A 118 16.25 7.31 -15.38
C PRO A 118 16.90 7.27 -16.78
N ALA A 119 18.17 7.65 -16.91
CA ALA A 119 18.90 7.59 -18.18
C ALA A 119 19.14 6.15 -18.70
N ALA A 120 19.07 5.14 -17.82
CA ALA A 120 19.27 3.74 -18.14
C ALA A 120 18.09 2.86 -17.73
N ASN A 121 17.02 3.46 -17.20
CA ASN A 121 15.85 2.73 -16.72
C ASN A 121 14.92 2.37 -17.87
N VAL A 122 14.69 1.07 -18.06
CA VAL A 122 13.78 0.53 -19.06
C VAL A 122 12.73 -0.32 -18.34
N ASN A 123 11.47 -0.05 -18.63
CA ASN A 123 10.35 -0.82 -18.10
C ASN A 123 10.08 -2.03 -18.99
N THR A 124 10.09 -3.21 -18.42
CA THR A 124 9.70 -4.46 -19.09
C THR A 124 8.33 -4.87 -18.58
N TRP A 125 7.32 -4.79 -19.46
CA TRP A 125 5.95 -5.19 -19.14
C TRP A 125 5.74 -6.66 -19.46
N LEU A 126 5.10 -7.36 -18.54
CA LEU A 126 4.81 -8.79 -18.61
C LEU A 126 3.28 -9.02 -18.62
N GLU A 127 2.87 -10.23 -18.23
CA GLU A 127 1.46 -10.62 -18.19
C GLU A 127 0.63 -9.81 -17.20
N PRO A 128 -0.68 -9.66 -17.45
CA PRO A 128 -1.60 -9.08 -16.47
C PRO A 128 -1.64 -9.88 -15.18
N VAL A 129 -1.85 -9.20 -14.07
CA VAL A 129 -2.24 -9.83 -12.80
C VAL A 129 -3.69 -10.29 -12.93
N GLY A 130 -3.92 -11.60 -12.95
CA GLY A 130 -5.26 -12.19 -13.10
C GLY A 130 -6.18 -11.85 -11.93
N ASP A 131 -7.51 -11.87 -12.15
CA ASP A 131 -8.48 -11.55 -11.10
C ASP A 131 -8.35 -12.48 -9.90
N ALA A 132 -8.20 -13.77 -10.10
CA ALA A 132 -8.02 -14.74 -9.02
C ALA A 132 -6.71 -14.52 -8.24
N GLU A 133 -5.64 -14.10 -8.93
CA GLU A 133 -4.34 -13.76 -8.30
C GLU A 133 -4.46 -12.48 -7.46
N TYR A 134 -5.11 -11.46 -8.01
CA TYR A 134 -5.37 -10.22 -7.31
C TYR A 134 -6.30 -10.43 -6.11
N GLU A 135 -7.39 -11.19 -6.26
CA GLU A 135 -8.29 -11.54 -5.16
C GLU A 135 -7.55 -12.27 -4.04
N ALA A 136 -6.71 -13.26 -4.39
CA ALA A 136 -5.90 -13.97 -3.39
C ALA A 136 -4.91 -13.04 -2.68
N ALA A 137 -4.25 -12.14 -3.41
CA ALA A 137 -3.31 -11.18 -2.86
C ALA A 137 -3.99 -10.18 -1.91
N THR A 138 -5.22 -9.75 -2.23
CA THR A 138 -5.96 -8.75 -1.45
C THR A 138 -6.85 -9.35 -0.36
N ALA A 139 -7.26 -10.63 -0.49
CA ALA A 139 -8.05 -11.34 0.53
C ALA A 139 -7.25 -11.58 1.82
N MET A 140 -5.93 -11.75 1.71
CA MET A 140 -5.07 -11.91 2.89
C MET A 140 -5.00 -10.65 3.76
N SER A 141 -5.34 -9.48 3.19
CA SER A 141 -5.47 -8.20 3.92
C SER A 141 -6.91 -7.89 4.34
N GLY A 142 -7.88 -8.64 3.86
CA GLY A 142 -9.26 -8.66 4.39
C GLY A 142 -9.34 -9.32 5.77
N CYS A 143 -8.31 -10.01 6.18
CA CYS A 143 -7.97 -10.13 7.59
C CYS A 143 -7.40 -8.76 8.00
N ARG A 144 -8.28 -7.79 8.37
CA ARG A 144 -7.83 -6.75 9.30
C ARG A 144 -7.05 -7.51 10.34
N PRO A 145 -5.79 -7.19 10.62
CA PRO A 145 -5.20 -7.74 11.82
C PRO A 145 -6.10 -7.22 12.95
N GLY A 146 -7.04 -8.06 13.36
CA GLY A 146 -7.66 -7.92 14.66
C GLY A 146 -6.54 -7.87 15.68
N LEU A 147 -6.88 -7.70 16.93
CA LEU A 147 -5.90 -7.87 17.99
C LEU A 147 -5.09 -9.14 17.71
N SER A 148 -3.78 -9.07 17.74
CA SER A 148 -2.93 -10.27 17.63
C SER A 148 -3.38 -11.31 18.65
N ALA A 149 -3.13 -12.59 18.42
CA ALA A 149 -3.47 -13.63 19.38
C ALA A 149 -2.86 -13.36 20.77
N ALA A 150 -1.69 -12.72 20.80
CA ALA A 150 -1.05 -12.27 22.04
C ALA A 150 -1.79 -11.09 22.67
N ALA A 151 -2.21 -10.11 21.87
CA ALA A 151 -2.98 -8.97 22.35
C ALA A 151 -4.36 -9.39 22.89
N VAL A 152 -5.06 -10.32 22.21
CA VAL A 152 -6.32 -10.89 22.70
C VAL A 152 -6.13 -11.58 24.06
N LYS A 153 -5.13 -12.46 24.15
CA LYS A 153 -4.81 -13.16 25.39
C LYS A 153 -4.46 -12.22 26.54
N ASN A 154 -3.68 -11.19 26.27
CA ASN A 154 -3.28 -10.23 27.27
C ASN A 154 -4.43 -9.27 27.64
N ALA A 155 -5.28 -8.89 26.67
CA ALA A 155 -6.49 -8.11 26.94
C ALA A 155 -7.48 -8.86 27.85
N GLU A 156 -7.67 -10.16 27.65
CA GLU A 156 -8.50 -11.00 28.52
C GLU A 156 -7.99 -11.05 29.97
N MET A 157 -6.68 -10.95 30.16
CA MET A 157 -6.07 -10.90 31.50
C MET A 157 -6.38 -9.59 32.24
N TRP A 158 -6.52 -8.47 31.49
CA TRP A 158 -6.83 -7.16 32.04
C TRP A 158 -8.35 -6.88 32.14
N PHE A 159 -9.12 -7.46 31.23
CA PHE A 159 -10.58 -7.27 31.11
C PHE A 159 -11.26 -8.64 30.99
N PRO A 160 -11.32 -9.44 32.10
CA PRO A 160 -11.89 -10.78 32.03
C PRO A 160 -13.38 -10.74 31.63
N GLY A 161 -13.72 -11.40 30.53
CA GLY A 161 -15.10 -11.59 30.09
C GLY A 161 -15.72 -10.48 29.27
N GLU A 162 -15.08 -9.31 29.11
CA GLU A 162 -15.59 -8.22 28.29
C GLU A 162 -14.49 -7.55 27.47
N ALA A 163 -14.68 -7.48 26.16
CA ALA A 163 -13.82 -6.63 25.32
C ALA A 163 -14.06 -5.15 25.66
N PRO A 164 -12.99 -4.34 25.79
CA PRO A 164 -13.14 -2.89 26.00
C PRO A 164 -14.09 -2.26 24.97
N ALA A 165 -14.88 -1.28 25.39
CA ALA A 165 -15.92 -0.68 24.54
C ALA A 165 -15.37 -0.15 23.20
N PHE A 166 -14.17 0.41 23.16
CA PHE A 166 -13.53 0.93 21.96
C PHE A 166 -13.27 -0.15 20.89
N VAL A 167 -13.12 -1.43 21.28
CA VAL A 167 -12.98 -2.54 20.32
C VAL A 167 -14.20 -2.67 19.41
N LYS A 168 -15.39 -2.29 19.92
CA LYS A 168 -16.65 -2.33 19.19
C LYS A 168 -16.96 -1.03 18.47
N THR A 169 -16.54 0.11 19.03
CA THR A 169 -16.91 1.45 18.54
C THR A 169 -15.88 2.04 17.58
N ASP A 170 -14.63 1.64 17.71
CA ASP A 170 -13.53 2.11 16.86
C ASP A 170 -12.55 0.96 16.58
N PRO A 171 -12.81 0.16 15.53
CA PRO A 171 -11.98 -0.99 15.19
C PRO A 171 -10.53 -0.64 14.81
N GLU A 172 -10.30 0.55 14.24
CA GLU A 172 -8.95 0.99 13.87
C GLU A 172 -8.13 1.37 15.12
N LEU A 173 -8.74 2.10 16.04
CA LEU A 173 -8.12 2.39 17.33
C LEU A 173 -7.88 1.11 18.13
N ALA A 174 -8.82 0.16 18.09
CA ALA A 174 -8.68 -1.12 18.75
C ALA A 174 -7.49 -1.92 18.24
N GLU A 175 -7.27 -1.92 16.91
CA GLU A 175 -6.15 -2.59 16.30
C GLU A 175 -4.81 -1.97 16.70
N VAL A 176 -4.65 -0.67 16.48
CA VAL A 176 -3.39 0.03 16.75
C VAL A 176 -3.09 0.05 18.24
N PHE A 177 -4.04 0.52 19.04
CA PHE A 177 -3.84 0.65 20.49
C PHE A 177 -3.80 -0.71 21.19
N GLY A 178 -4.65 -1.64 20.78
CA GLY A 178 -4.73 -2.97 21.38
C GLY A 178 -3.46 -3.79 21.13
N ASN A 179 -2.95 -3.79 19.90
CA ASN A 179 -1.69 -4.48 19.59
C ASN A 179 -0.50 -3.80 20.28
N PHE A 180 -0.43 -2.46 20.26
CA PHE A 180 0.62 -1.73 20.98
C PHE A 180 0.56 -2.01 22.49
N ALA A 181 -0.60 -1.81 23.12
CA ALA A 181 -0.72 -1.91 24.57
C ALA A 181 -0.62 -3.36 25.09
N PHE A 182 -1.21 -4.31 24.37
CA PHE A 182 -1.37 -5.69 24.86
C PHE A 182 -0.42 -6.70 24.20
N ASP A 183 0.27 -6.35 23.13
CA ASP A 183 1.30 -7.21 22.56
C ASP A 183 2.68 -6.58 22.72
N GLU A 184 2.94 -5.44 22.10
CA GLU A 184 4.28 -4.86 22.08
C GLU A 184 4.74 -4.40 23.46
N VAL A 185 3.91 -3.67 24.22
CA VAL A 185 4.26 -3.20 25.57
C VAL A 185 4.44 -4.39 26.53
N GLN A 186 3.63 -5.43 26.39
CA GLN A 186 3.76 -6.64 27.21
C GLN A 186 4.99 -7.46 26.86
N ARG A 187 5.31 -7.57 25.56
CA ARG A 187 6.46 -8.33 25.07
C ARG A 187 7.79 -7.66 25.43
N TYR A 188 7.87 -6.34 25.33
CA TYR A 188 9.11 -5.59 25.55
C TYR A 188 9.16 -4.89 26.90
N GLY A 189 8.05 -4.75 27.57
CA GLY A 189 7.98 -4.14 28.90
C GLY A 189 8.58 -5.04 29.99
N LYS A 190 9.36 -4.43 30.89
CA LYS A 190 9.98 -5.10 32.03
C LYS A 190 9.09 -5.16 33.27
N LEU A 191 7.91 -4.55 33.24
CA LEU A 191 6.95 -4.54 34.35
C LEU A 191 6.03 -5.75 34.29
N ASP A 192 5.82 -6.41 35.41
CA ASP A 192 4.85 -7.49 35.50
C ASP A 192 3.40 -6.96 35.62
N VAL A 193 2.43 -7.88 35.51
CA VAL A 193 0.99 -7.53 35.53
C VAL A 193 0.56 -6.88 36.84
N LYS A 194 1.29 -7.11 37.95
CA LYS A 194 0.95 -6.55 39.27
C LYS A 194 1.45 -5.12 39.45
N THR A 195 2.42 -4.71 38.66
CA THR A 195 3.02 -3.38 38.72
C THR A 195 2.48 -2.44 37.63
N ARG A 196 1.55 -2.91 36.83
CA ARG A 196 0.86 -2.18 35.75
C ARG A 196 -0.62 -2.02 36.08
#